data_cdb4ee95e43a2c9ecd602b3e9d08c155
#
_entry.id   cdb4ee95e43a2c9ecd602b3e9d08c155
#
_cell.length_a   1.000
_cell.length_b   1.000
_cell.length_c   1.000
_cell.angle_alpha   90.00
_cell.angle_beta   90.00
_cell.angle_gamma   90.00
#
_symmetry.space_group_name_H-M   'P 1'
#
loop_
_entity.id
_entity.type
_entity.pdbx_description
1 polymer ?
#
loop_
_entity_poly.entity_id
_entity_poly.type
_entity_poly.pdbx_seq_one_letter_code
_entity_poly.pdbx_strand_id
1 'polypeptide(L)'
;VKRSLAANAGVSMIIRGIDEDKLLNDKDAMPSDPPEYLYDNNLFNDVNYIFNKDTWLIPLRYNLQYMRENHASTSFDNYSSWSVKATFSKKRTLSQYERPQKQEEAAYTQEIHDSIQANIDQNIVATVRDNPDVAFYYFLPPSSICQWDEWNQKGVLKIQIEAERMMIESLLAYSNVRIYGFSDRFDMITDLDNYMDKEHFSDEINDKIIDWIHQDAGRLTKDNYIQYINAISQFYTSYDYEEIFNG
;
A
#
# COMPACT_ATOMS: atom_id res chain seq x y z
N VAL A 1 -1.65 -9.64 -9.98
CA VAL A 1 -3.08 -10.00 -9.83
C VAL A 1 -3.68 -10.32 -11.19
N LYS A 2 -3.83 -9.37 -12.15
CA LYS A 2 -4.52 -9.59 -13.45
C LYS A 2 -4.00 -10.85 -14.18
N ARG A 3 -2.68 -11.06 -14.26
CA ARG A 3 -2.10 -12.25 -14.93
C ARG A 3 -2.36 -13.55 -14.20
N SER A 4 -2.28 -13.55 -12.87
CA SER A 4 -2.58 -14.74 -12.06
C SER A 4 -4.04 -15.15 -12.24
N LEU A 5 -4.95 -14.19 -12.30
CA LEU A 5 -6.37 -14.43 -12.57
C LEU A 5 -6.59 -14.93 -14.00
N ALA A 6 -5.95 -14.33 -14.99
CA ALA A 6 -6.04 -14.75 -16.39
C ALA A 6 -5.48 -16.18 -16.63
N ALA A 7 -4.49 -16.60 -15.85
CA ALA A 7 -3.95 -17.96 -15.90
C ALA A 7 -4.87 -19.01 -15.26
N ASN A 8 -6.00 -18.59 -14.70
CA ASN A 8 -7.01 -19.43 -14.05
C ASN A 8 -6.43 -20.43 -13.03
N ALA A 9 -5.67 -19.89 -12.11
CA ALA A 9 -5.00 -20.68 -11.07
C ALA A 9 -5.97 -21.17 -9.96
N GLY A 10 -7.28 -21.19 -10.18
CA GLY A 10 -8.27 -21.57 -9.16
C GLY A 10 -8.37 -20.54 -8.01
N VAL A 11 -7.98 -19.30 -8.28
CA VAL A 11 -8.05 -18.22 -7.28
C VAL A 11 -9.51 -17.85 -7.03
N SER A 12 -9.98 -18.08 -5.82
CA SER A 12 -11.34 -17.73 -5.40
C SER A 12 -11.41 -16.50 -4.50
N MET A 13 -10.25 -16.09 -3.94
CA MET A 13 -10.15 -14.97 -3.01
C MET A 13 -8.85 -14.20 -3.20
N ILE A 14 -8.91 -12.87 -3.06
CA ILE A 14 -7.76 -11.98 -3.04
C ILE A 14 -7.89 -11.06 -1.83
N ILE A 15 -6.84 -11.00 -1.00
CA ILE A 15 -6.67 -10.00 0.05
C ILE A 15 -5.57 -9.05 -0.41
N ARG A 16 -5.83 -7.74 -0.41
CA ARG A 16 -4.87 -6.75 -0.89
C ARG A 16 -4.98 -5.43 -0.15
N GLY A 17 -3.87 -4.93 0.40
CA GLY A 17 -3.71 -3.52 0.76
C GLY A 17 -3.68 -2.65 -0.49
N ILE A 18 -4.34 -1.52 -0.43
CA ILE A 18 -4.31 -0.50 -1.49
C ILE A 18 -3.29 0.56 -1.06
N ASP A 19 -2.29 0.78 -1.89
CA ASP A 19 -1.31 1.84 -1.69
C ASP A 19 -1.96 3.19 -1.96
N GLU A 20 -2.37 3.88 -0.91
CA GLU A 20 -3.14 5.12 -0.97
C GLU A 20 -2.36 6.24 -1.68
N ASP A 21 -1.04 6.29 -1.47
CA ASP A 21 -0.14 7.27 -2.08
C ASP A 21 -0.09 7.18 -3.63
N LYS A 22 -0.51 6.04 -4.19
CA LYS A 22 -0.56 5.83 -5.64
C LYS A 22 -1.86 6.33 -6.28
N LEU A 23 -2.88 6.68 -5.51
CA LEU A 23 -4.16 7.13 -6.06
C LEU A 23 -4.04 8.44 -6.86
N LEU A 24 -3.10 9.31 -6.49
CA LEU A 24 -2.85 10.59 -7.16
C LEU A 24 -1.91 10.47 -8.37
N ASN A 25 -1.35 9.31 -8.63
CA ASN A 25 -0.46 9.10 -9.77
C ASN A 25 -1.25 9.00 -11.07
N ASP A 26 -0.56 9.29 -12.18
CA ASP A 26 -1.10 8.94 -13.50
C ASP A 26 -1.40 7.45 -13.58
N LYS A 27 -2.50 7.09 -14.25
CA LYS A 27 -2.97 5.70 -14.36
C LYS A 27 -1.96 4.75 -14.99
N ASP A 28 -1.06 5.28 -15.82
CA ASP A 28 -0.03 4.54 -16.53
C ASP A 28 1.36 4.67 -15.86
N ALA A 29 1.44 5.37 -14.72
CA ALA A 29 2.68 5.53 -13.96
C ALA A 29 3.22 4.16 -13.51
N MET A 30 4.48 3.93 -13.81
CA MET A 30 5.21 2.72 -13.41
C MET A 30 6.39 3.13 -12.51
N PRO A 31 6.59 2.48 -11.36
CA PRO A 31 7.69 2.82 -10.45
C PRO A 31 9.08 2.48 -11.04
N SER A 32 9.12 1.61 -12.04
CA SER A 32 10.32 1.24 -12.80
C SER A 32 9.88 0.63 -14.13
N ASP A 33 10.76 0.68 -15.13
CA ASP A 33 10.51 -0.03 -16.39
C ASP A 33 10.50 -1.54 -16.11
N PRO A 34 9.36 -2.22 -16.27
CA PRO A 34 9.31 -3.66 -16.10
C PRO A 34 10.18 -4.31 -17.18
N PRO A 35 10.82 -5.45 -16.87
CA PRO A 35 11.52 -6.22 -17.88
C PRO A 35 10.51 -6.85 -18.84
N GLU A 36 10.04 -6.08 -19.83
CA GLU A 36 8.96 -6.47 -20.74
C GLU A 36 9.21 -7.83 -21.41
N TYR A 37 10.49 -8.15 -21.65
CA TYR A 37 10.89 -9.43 -22.22
C TYR A 37 10.51 -10.65 -21.36
N LEU A 38 10.31 -10.50 -20.03
CA LEU A 38 9.82 -11.60 -19.17
C LEU A 38 8.29 -11.78 -19.28
N TYR A 39 7.63 -10.91 -20.03
CA TYR A 39 6.18 -10.84 -20.07
C TYR A 39 5.63 -11.02 -21.49
N ASP A 40 6.49 -11.22 -22.47
CA ASP A 40 6.09 -11.59 -23.84
C ASP A 40 6.02 -13.13 -24.01
N ASN A 41 5.82 -13.61 -25.22
CA ASN A 41 5.78 -15.05 -25.53
C ASN A 41 7.11 -15.55 -26.13
N ASN A 42 8.16 -14.75 -26.13
CA ASN A 42 9.45 -15.07 -26.71
C ASN A 42 10.43 -15.54 -25.64
N LEU A 43 10.49 -16.85 -25.39
CA LEU A 43 11.39 -17.43 -24.40
C LEU A 43 12.89 -17.19 -24.69
N PHE A 44 13.25 -16.81 -25.91
CA PHE A 44 14.66 -16.59 -26.26
C PHE A 44 15.22 -15.28 -25.71
N ASN A 45 14.41 -14.26 -25.45
CA ASN A 45 14.86 -13.01 -24.85
C ASN A 45 14.91 -13.08 -23.31
N ASP A 46 14.32 -14.09 -22.69
CA ASP A 46 14.45 -14.38 -21.25
C ASP A 46 15.90 -14.62 -20.84
N VAL A 47 16.77 -14.93 -21.79
CA VAL A 47 18.22 -15.03 -21.60
C VAL A 47 18.81 -13.75 -20.97
N ASN A 48 18.21 -12.60 -21.22
CA ASN A 48 18.60 -11.32 -20.61
C ASN A 48 18.42 -11.33 -19.08
N TYR A 49 17.40 -12.03 -18.57
CA TYR A 49 17.21 -12.22 -17.13
C TYR A 49 18.25 -13.18 -16.57
N ILE A 50 18.48 -14.30 -17.25
CA ILE A 50 19.43 -15.34 -16.82
C ILE A 50 20.85 -14.77 -16.75
N PHE A 51 21.25 -13.92 -17.70
CA PHE A 51 22.60 -13.31 -17.74
C PHE A 51 22.68 -11.90 -17.13
N ASN A 52 21.63 -11.44 -16.45
CA ASN A 52 21.69 -10.18 -15.72
C ASN A 52 22.59 -10.33 -14.49
N LYS A 53 23.53 -9.38 -14.33
CA LYS A 53 24.44 -9.33 -13.16
C LYS A 53 23.69 -9.35 -11.83
N ASP A 54 22.54 -8.69 -11.76
CA ASP A 54 21.73 -8.58 -10.54
C ASP A 54 21.07 -9.91 -10.18
N THR A 55 20.76 -10.73 -11.18
CA THR A 55 20.24 -12.09 -10.99
C THR A 55 21.30 -13.08 -10.52
N TRP A 56 22.56 -12.90 -10.95
CA TRP A 56 23.63 -13.83 -10.62
C TRP A 56 24.53 -13.37 -9.48
N LEU A 57 25.03 -12.14 -9.55
CA LEU A 57 26.07 -11.67 -8.62
C LEU A 57 25.48 -11.36 -7.24
N ILE A 58 24.29 -10.78 -7.18
CA ILE A 58 23.68 -10.42 -5.90
C ILE A 58 23.25 -11.69 -5.14
N PRO A 59 22.43 -12.60 -5.70
CA PRO A 59 22.09 -13.84 -5.01
C PRO A 59 23.30 -14.72 -4.70
N LEU A 60 24.29 -14.81 -5.60
CA LEU A 60 25.50 -15.56 -5.33
C LEU A 60 26.27 -15.00 -4.14
N ARG A 61 26.42 -13.68 -4.07
CA ARG A 61 27.09 -13.01 -2.93
C ARG A 61 26.35 -13.27 -1.63
N TYR A 62 25.01 -13.13 -1.63
CA TYR A 62 24.19 -13.41 -0.46
C TYR A 62 24.26 -14.88 -0.05
N ASN A 63 24.17 -15.82 -1.00
CA ASN A 63 24.28 -17.25 -0.72
C ASN A 63 25.65 -17.63 -0.16
N LEU A 64 26.73 -17.09 -0.71
CA LEU A 64 28.08 -17.31 -0.18
C LEU A 64 28.28 -16.73 1.22
N GLN A 65 27.71 -15.55 1.49
CA GLN A 65 27.71 -14.98 2.82
C GLN A 65 26.91 -15.85 3.78
N TYR A 66 25.73 -16.29 3.40
CA TYR A 66 24.83 -17.14 4.17
C TYR A 66 25.48 -18.48 4.54
N MET A 67 26.17 -19.10 3.56
CA MET A 67 26.93 -20.33 3.79
C MET A 67 28.12 -20.12 4.74
N ARG A 68 28.82 -18.99 4.65
CA ARG A 68 29.93 -18.66 5.56
C ARG A 68 29.47 -18.41 7.00
N GLU A 69 28.30 -17.86 7.18
CA GLU A 69 27.72 -17.56 8.49
C GLU A 69 27.05 -18.78 9.12
N ASN A 70 27.08 -19.94 8.45
CA ASN A 70 26.56 -21.23 8.94
C ASN A 70 25.10 -21.16 9.39
N HIS A 71 24.27 -20.35 8.72
CA HIS A 71 22.85 -20.26 9.03
C HIS A 71 22.15 -21.59 8.69
N ALA A 72 21.32 -22.06 9.63
CA ALA A 72 20.41 -23.17 9.37
C ALA A 72 19.45 -22.81 8.23
N SER A 73 19.00 -23.82 7.46
CA SER A 73 17.96 -23.59 6.47
C SER A 73 16.72 -23.02 7.14
N THR A 74 16.27 -21.84 6.65
CA THR A 74 15.09 -21.20 7.16
C THR A 74 13.83 -21.80 6.55
N SER A 75 12.71 -21.76 7.28
CA SER A 75 11.41 -22.04 6.70
C SER A 75 11.11 -21.03 5.59
N PHE A 76 10.17 -21.35 4.69
CA PHE A 76 9.71 -20.42 3.66
C PHE A 76 9.21 -19.10 4.26
N ASP A 77 8.54 -19.18 5.41
CA ASP A 77 8.05 -18.03 6.14
C ASP A 77 9.18 -17.08 6.59
N ASN A 78 10.27 -17.66 7.12
CA ASN A 78 11.44 -16.86 7.50
C ASN A 78 12.22 -16.31 6.29
N TYR A 79 12.18 -17.00 5.15
CA TYR A 79 12.86 -16.54 3.94
C TYR A 79 12.23 -15.27 3.37
N SER A 80 10.93 -15.16 3.43
CA SER A 80 10.17 -14.01 2.93
C SER A 80 9.98 -12.89 3.96
N SER A 81 10.29 -13.12 5.24
CA SER A 81 10.11 -12.13 6.32
C SER A 81 11.28 -11.17 6.39
N TRP A 82 11.15 -10.02 5.74
CA TRP A 82 12.09 -8.91 5.86
C TRP A 82 12.01 -8.24 7.25
N SER A 83 10.87 -8.31 7.91
CA SER A 83 10.57 -7.69 9.21
C SER A 83 11.41 -8.24 10.35
N VAL A 84 11.88 -9.50 10.27
CA VAL A 84 12.71 -10.13 11.34
C VAL A 84 13.96 -9.32 11.69
N LYS A 85 14.48 -8.53 10.74
CA LYS A 85 15.65 -7.65 10.95
C LYS A 85 15.28 -6.17 11.04
N ALA A 86 14.00 -5.85 10.96
CA ALA A 86 13.53 -4.48 11.02
C ALA A 86 13.48 -3.99 12.47
N THR A 87 13.73 -2.71 12.66
CA THR A 87 13.55 -2.04 13.96
C THR A 87 12.38 -1.08 13.81
N PHE A 88 11.36 -1.30 14.61
CA PHE A 88 10.20 -0.42 14.70
C PHE A 88 10.39 0.49 15.91
N SER A 89 10.44 1.78 15.68
CA SER A 89 10.53 2.79 16.72
C SER A 89 10.36 4.20 16.18
N LYS A 90 9.86 5.13 16.99
CA LYS A 90 9.78 6.56 16.65
C LYS A 90 11.13 7.08 16.14
N LYS A 91 12.23 6.74 16.82
CA LYS A 91 13.58 7.15 16.40
C LYS A 91 13.91 6.64 15.00
N ARG A 92 13.58 5.38 14.71
CA ARG A 92 13.85 4.77 13.39
C ARG A 92 13.00 5.44 12.32
N THR A 93 11.69 5.57 12.54
CA THR A 93 10.75 6.20 11.62
C THR A 93 11.17 7.62 11.27
N LEU A 94 11.47 8.45 12.28
CA LEU A 94 11.93 9.82 12.06
C LEU A 94 13.30 9.91 11.37
N SER A 95 14.18 8.93 11.56
CA SER A 95 15.47 8.89 10.85
C SER A 95 15.34 8.59 9.36
N GLN A 96 14.21 8.05 8.92
CA GLN A 96 13.90 7.74 7.52
C GLN A 96 12.94 8.75 6.89
N TYR A 97 12.35 9.64 7.69
CA TYR A 97 11.38 10.62 7.24
C TYR A 97 12.05 11.96 6.93
N GLU A 98 12.11 12.30 5.65
CA GLU A 98 12.51 13.62 5.18
C GLU A 98 11.26 14.47 5.00
N ARG A 99 10.99 15.33 5.99
CA ARG A 99 9.81 16.21 5.96
C ARG A 99 9.90 17.18 4.79
N PRO A 100 8.93 17.20 3.86
CA PRO A 100 8.91 18.16 2.78
C PRO A 100 8.75 19.60 3.28
N GLN A 101 9.17 20.57 2.48
CA GLN A 101 8.84 21.96 2.72
C GLN A 101 7.35 22.19 2.51
N LYS A 102 6.74 22.98 3.38
CA LYS A 102 5.32 23.32 3.30
C LYS A 102 5.01 24.03 1.99
N GLN A 103 4.07 23.46 1.25
CA GLN A 103 3.50 24.03 0.03
C GLN A 103 2.10 24.59 0.30
N GLU A 104 1.64 25.45 -0.59
CA GLU A 104 0.24 25.90 -0.58
C GLU A 104 -0.69 24.72 -0.87
N GLU A 105 -1.90 24.78 -0.32
CA GLU A 105 -2.91 23.78 -0.56
C GLU A 105 -3.31 23.76 -2.05
N ALA A 106 -3.17 22.62 -2.68
CA ALA A 106 -3.53 22.44 -4.09
C ALA A 106 -5.06 22.49 -4.27
N ALA A 107 -5.48 23.21 -5.30
CA ALA A 107 -6.89 23.26 -5.65
C ALA A 107 -7.36 21.94 -6.25
N TYR A 108 -8.48 21.40 -5.78
CA TYR A 108 -9.11 20.23 -6.40
C TYR A 108 -9.84 20.67 -7.69
N THR A 109 -9.30 20.27 -8.83
CA THR A 109 -9.84 20.63 -10.14
C THR A 109 -10.51 19.43 -10.82
N GLN A 110 -11.32 19.69 -11.86
CA GLN A 110 -11.93 18.61 -12.65
C GLN A 110 -10.86 17.70 -13.30
N GLU A 111 -9.74 18.27 -13.74
CA GLU A 111 -8.63 17.51 -14.30
C GLU A 111 -8.04 16.51 -13.29
N ILE A 112 -7.84 16.96 -12.05
CA ILE A 112 -7.38 16.10 -10.95
C ILE A 112 -8.41 14.99 -10.67
N HIS A 113 -9.69 15.36 -10.59
CA HIS A 113 -10.77 14.39 -10.43
C HIS A 113 -10.75 13.31 -11.51
N ASP A 114 -10.69 13.70 -12.77
CA ASP A 114 -10.71 12.78 -13.92
C ASP A 114 -9.47 11.88 -13.95
N SER A 115 -8.30 12.41 -13.57
CA SER A 115 -7.06 11.63 -13.45
C SER A 115 -7.16 10.57 -12.36
N ILE A 116 -7.63 10.94 -11.18
CA ILE A 116 -7.84 10.01 -10.05
C ILE A 116 -8.84 8.93 -10.46
N GLN A 117 -9.99 9.31 -11.04
CA GLN A 117 -11.00 8.35 -11.46
C GLN A 117 -10.46 7.37 -12.51
N ALA A 118 -9.70 7.87 -13.50
CA ALA A 118 -9.09 7.02 -14.52
C ALA A 118 -8.08 6.02 -13.92
N ASN A 119 -7.32 6.44 -12.92
CA ASN A 119 -6.39 5.56 -12.19
C ASN A 119 -7.16 4.48 -11.40
N ILE A 120 -8.19 4.86 -10.65
CA ILE A 120 -9.04 3.93 -9.89
C ILE A 120 -9.67 2.92 -10.83
N ASP A 121 -10.25 3.36 -11.93
CA ASP A 121 -10.95 2.50 -12.90
C ASP A 121 -10.00 1.48 -13.54
N GLN A 122 -8.83 1.92 -13.98
CA GLN A 122 -7.87 1.07 -14.66
C GLN A 122 -7.15 0.10 -13.73
N ASN A 123 -6.70 0.57 -12.56
CA ASN A 123 -5.75 -0.16 -11.73
C ASN A 123 -6.40 -0.92 -10.57
N ILE A 124 -7.63 -0.55 -10.20
CA ILE A 124 -8.35 -1.15 -9.08
C ILE A 124 -9.65 -1.80 -9.56
N VAL A 125 -10.57 -1.00 -10.08
CA VAL A 125 -11.94 -1.44 -10.42
C VAL A 125 -11.96 -2.45 -11.56
N ALA A 126 -11.17 -2.27 -12.61
CA ALA A 126 -11.16 -3.20 -13.76
C ALA A 126 -10.87 -4.64 -13.32
N THR A 127 -9.98 -4.85 -12.35
CA THR A 127 -9.67 -6.21 -11.85
C THR A 127 -10.87 -6.86 -11.17
N VAL A 128 -11.62 -6.10 -10.41
CA VAL A 128 -12.83 -6.58 -9.69
C VAL A 128 -13.96 -6.88 -10.68
N ARG A 129 -14.23 -5.93 -11.57
CA ARG A 129 -15.28 -6.03 -12.59
C ARG A 129 -15.10 -7.24 -13.50
N ASP A 130 -13.86 -7.45 -13.94
CA ASP A 130 -13.54 -8.50 -14.92
C ASP A 130 -13.45 -9.92 -14.27
N ASN A 131 -13.59 -10.02 -12.94
CA ASN A 131 -13.52 -11.28 -12.19
C ASN A 131 -14.65 -11.38 -11.15
N PRO A 132 -15.92 -11.45 -11.57
CA PRO A 132 -17.08 -11.39 -10.66
C PRO A 132 -17.18 -12.59 -9.71
N ASP A 133 -16.58 -13.72 -10.05
CA ASP A 133 -16.58 -14.96 -9.26
C ASP A 133 -15.48 -15.01 -8.20
N VAL A 134 -14.59 -13.99 -8.15
CA VAL A 134 -13.52 -13.87 -7.17
C VAL A 134 -13.95 -12.93 -6.06
N ALA A 135 -13.75 -13.32 -4.81
CA ALA A 135 -13.99 -12.46 -3.66
C ALA A 135 -12.76 -11.57 -3.42
N PHE A 136 -12.95 -10.26 -3.41
CA PHE A 136 -11.91 -9.28 -3.15
C PHE A 136 -12.07 -8.68 -1.75
N TYR A 137 -11.01 -8.79 -0.95
CA TYR A 137 -10.88 -8.15 0.36
C TYR A 137 -9.82 -7.07 0.23
N TYR A 138 -10.24 -5.84 0.01
CA TYR A 138 -9.35 -4.70 -0.09
C TYR A 138 -9.32 -3.94 1.23
N PHE A 139 -8.17 -3.41 1.58
CA PHE A 139 -8.06 -2.58 2.77
C PHE A 139 -7.14 -1.38 2.52
N LEU A 140 -7.46 -0.28 3.21
CA LEU A 140 -6.64 0.90 3.35
C LEU A 140 -5.77 0.70 4.59
N PRO A 141 -4.44 0.58 4.42
CA PRO A 141 -3.56 0.30 5.55
C PRO A 141 -3.45 1.51 6.48
N PRO A 142 -3.16 1.30 7.78
CA PRO A 142 -2.93 2.39 8.72
C PRO A 142 -1.52 2.98 8.53
N SER A 143 -1.31 3.77 7.48
CA SER A 143 -0.04 4.47 7.24
C SER A 143 0.26 5.43 8.38
N SER A 144 1.55 5.58 8.77
CA SER A 144 1.93 6.39 9.92
C SER A 144 1.56 7.86 9.77
N ILE A 145 1.49 8.58 10.90
CA ILE A 145 1.22 10.03 10.89
C ILE A 145 2.26 10.82 10.05
N CYS A 146 3.46 10.29 9.83
CA CYS A 146 4.46 10.89 8.94
C CYS A 146 4.01 10.88 7.47
N GLN A 147 3.26 9.86 7.02
CA GLN A 147 2.69 9.86 5.68
C GLN A 147 1.63 10.95 5.52
N TRP A 148 0.78 11.12 6.53
CA TRP A 148 -0.23 12.17 6.56
C TRP A 148 0.39 13.57 6.63
N ASP A 149 1.48 13.75 7.41
CA ASP A 149 2.27 14.99 7.39
C ASP A 149 2.85 15.26 6.00
N GLU A 150 3.38 14.25 5.32
CA GLU A 150 3.91 14.42 3.96
C GLU A 150 2.85 14.98 3.00
N TRP A 151 1.64 14.43 2.99
CA TRP A 151 0.53 14.93 2.17
C TRP A 151 0.11 16.35 2.57
N ASN A 152 0.10 16.63 3.89
CA ASN A 152 -0.16 17.96 4.41
C ASN A 152 0.93 18.96 4.01
N GLN A 153 2.20 18.60 4.10
CA GLN A 153 3.30 19.47 3.69
C GLN A 153 3.30 19.72 2.17
N LYS A 154 2.98 18.72 1.37
CA LYS A 154 2.83 18.84 -0.08
C LYS A 154 1.56 19.58 -0.53
N GLY A 155 0.68 19.96 0.39
CA GLY A 155 -0.59 20.63 0.10
C GLY A 155 -1.63 19.77 -0.61
N VAL A 156 -1.49 18.42 -0.57
CA VAL A 156 -2.39 17.48 -1.26
C VAL A 156 -3.27 16.66 -0.33
N LEU A 157 -3.22 16.91 0.99
CA LEU A 157 -3.94 16.12 1.99
C LEU A 157 -5.43 15.97 1.69
N LYS A 158 -6.12 17.08 1.38
CA LYS A 158 -7.57 17.02 1.09
C LYS A 158 -7.87 16.28 -0.22
N ILE A 159 -6.98 16.41 -1.21
CA ILE A 159 -7.09 15.68 -2.48
C ILE A 159 -6.91 14.19 -2.25
N GLN A 160 -5.98 13.81 -1.37
CA GLN A 160 -5.75 12.41 -1.01
C GLN A 160 -6.98 11.79 -0.32
N ILE A 161 -7.58 12.49 0.63
CA ILE A 161 -8.81 12.03 1.31
C ILE A 161 -9.97 11.91 0.30
N GLU A 162 -10.07 12.84 -0.64
CA GLU A 162 -11.06 12.77 -1.70
C GLU A 162 -10.82 11.59 -2.65
N ALA A 163 -9.56 11.29 -2.98
CA ALA A 163 -9.21 10.11 -3.79
C ALA A 163 -9.59 8.80 -3.09
N GLU A 164 -9.39 8.71 -1.78
CA GLU A 164 -9.86 7.56 -0.99
C GLU A 164 -11.38 7.43 -1.04
N ARG A 165 -12.12 8.55 -0.88
CA ARG A 165 -13.57 8.55 -0.99
C ARG A 165 -14.03 8.03 -2.36
N MET A 166 -13.45 8.55 -3.46
CA MET A 166 -13.77 8.14 -4.83
C MET A 166 -13.52 6.65 -5.04
N MET A 167 -12.40 6.13 -4.54
CA MET A 167 -12.05 4.72 -4.63
C MET A 167 -13.05 3.84 -3.86
N ILE A 168 -13.38 4.20 -2.63
CA ILE A 168 -14.36 3.48 -1.81
C ILE A 168 -15.70 3.43 -2.52
N GLU A 169 -16.21 4.57 -3.00
CA GLU A 169 -17.50 4.66 -3.73
C GLU A 169 -17.50 3.77 -4.97
N SER A 170 -16.41 3.82 -5.76
CA SER A 170 -16.25 3.01 -6.96
C SER A 170 -16.31 1.50 -6.66
N LEU A 171 -15.66 1.08 -5.56
CA LEU A 171 -15.61 -0.33 -5.15
C LEU A 171 -16.93 -0.82 -4.52
N LEU A 172 -17.65 0.04 -3.80
CA LEU A 172 -18.96 -0.30 -3.19
C LEU A 172 -20.08 -0.57 -4.21
N ALA A 173 -19.82 -0.34 -5.50
CA ALA A 173 -20.72 -0.73 -6.58
C ALA A 173 -20.66 -2.25 -6.88
N TYR A 174 -19.66 -2.98 -6.39
CA TYR A 174 -19.42 -4.38 -6.72
C TYR A 174 -19.70 -5.30 -5.53
N SER A 175 -20.55 -6.31 -5.72
CA SER A 175 -20.96 -7.23 -4.64
C SER A 175 -19.87 -8.25 -4.25
N ASN A 176 -18.88 -8.46 -5.11
CA ASN A 176 -17.74 -9.35 -4.87
C ASN A 176 -16.57 -8.65 -4.16
N VAL A 177 -16.76 -7.40 -3.70
CA VAL A 177 -15.76 -6.64 -2.94
C VAL A 177 -16.19 -6.44 -1.50
N ARG A 178 -15.24 -6.59 -0.59
CA ARG A 178 -15.28 -6.06 0.77
C ARG A 178 -14.11 -5.12 0.93
N ILE A 179 -14.38 -3.88 1.35
CA ILE A 179 -13.36 -2.88 1.59
C ILE A 179 -13.33 -2.53 3.08
N TYR A 180 -12.14 -2.38 3.64
CA TYR A 180 -11.89 -2.07 5.04
C TYR A 180 -11.03 -0.81 5.12
N GLY A 181 -11.37 0.10 6.04
CA GLY A 181 -10.59 1.30 6.32
C GLY A 181 -9.95 1.22 7.71
N PHE A 182 -8.67 1.48 7.76
CA PHE A 182 -7.92 1.49 9.03
C PHE A 182 -7.21 2.82 9.29
N SER A 183 -7.41 3.81 8.43
CA SER A 183 -6.86 5.17 8.61
C SER A 183 -7.54 5.96 9.72
N ASP A 184 -8.60 5.40 10.34
CA ASP A 184 -9.27 5.92 11.54
C ASP A 184 -8.70 5.32 12.86
N ARG A 185 -7.65 4.52 12.79
CA ARG A 185 -6.95 3.97 13.96
C ARG A 185 -5.93 4.98 14.52
N PHE A 186 -6.42 6.16 14.92
CA PHE A 186 -5.60 7.32 15.24
C PHE A 186 -4.52 7.06 16.30
N ASP A 187 -4.86 6.37 17.40
CA ASP A 187 -3.91 6.02 18.45
C ASP A 187 -2.74 5.16 17.92
N MET A 188 -3.03 4.25 16.99
CA MET A 188 -2.01 3.40 16.37
C MET A 188 -1.16 4.21 15.38
N ILE A 189 -1.79 5.04 14.56
CA ILE A 189 -1.16 5.81 13.49
C ILE A 189 -0.23 6.89 14.04
N THR A 190 -0.57 7.48 15.18
CA THR A 190 0.24 8.50 15.87
C THR A 190 1.37 7.90 16.71
N ASP A 191 1.30 6.62 17.07
CA ASP A 191 2.36 5.91 17.79
C ASP A 191 3.42 5.39 16.80
N LEU A 192 4.48 6.20 16.61
CA LEU A 192 5.56 5.87 15.68
C LEU A 192 6.43 4.67 16.11
N ASP A 193 6.27 4.15 17.31
CA ASP A 193 6.95 2.92 17.72
C ASP A 193 6.37 1.69 16.98
N ASN A 194 5.21 1.83 16.36
CA ASN A 194 4.62 0.81 15.48
C ASN A 194 5.26 0.74 14.08
N TYR A 195 6.15 1.68 13.71
CA TYR A 195 6.63 1.83 12.33
C TYR A 195 8.15 1.80 12.22
N MET A 196 8.66 1.41 11.06
CA MET A 196 10.08 1.55 10.70
C MET A 196 10.35 2.74 9.76
N ASP A 197 9.34 3.21 9.07
CA ASP A 197 9.31 4.40 8.23
C ASP A 197 7.87 4.93 8.12
N LYS A 198 7.56 5.80 7.16
CA LYS A 198 6.23 6.41 7.05
C LYS A 198 5.12 5.44 6.61
N GLU A 199 5.45 4.29 6.00
CA GLU A 199 4.50 3.36 5.40
C GLU A 199 4.52 1.97 6.05
N HIS A 200 5.70 1.50 6.46
CA HIS A 200 5.88 0.12 6.90
C HIS A 200 5.68 -0.03 8.41
N PHE A 201 4.64 -0.73 8.78
CA PHE A 201 4.26 -1.06 10.15
C PHE A 201 4.73 -2.47 10.57
N SER A 202 4.68 -2.72 11.87
CA SER A 202 5.16 -3.96 12.48
C SER A 202 4.28 -5.19 12.13
N ASP A 203 4.83 -6.39 12.37
CA ASP A 203 4.11 -7.64 12.14
C ASP A 203 2.86 -7.74 13.03
N GLU A 204 2.91 -7.18 14.26
CA GLU A 204 1.74 -7.15 15.15
C GLU A 204 0.57 -6.35 14.54
N ILE A 205 0.86 -5.31 13.74
CA ILE A 205 -0.20 -4.58 13.03
C ILE A 205 -0.72 -5.40 11.86
N ASN A 206 0.14 -6.12 11.14
CA ASN A 206 -0.30 -7.05 10.10
C ASN A 206 -1.26 -8.11 10.65
N ASP A 207 -0.91 -8.71 11.78
CA ASP A 207 -1.77 -9.70 12.45
C ASP A 207 -3.12 -9.08 12.85
N LYS A 208 -3.11 -7.88 13.43
CA LYS A 208 -4.34 -7.14 13.75
C LYS A 208 -5.20 -6.86 12.51
N ILE A 209 -4.59 -6.48 11.39
CA ILE A 209 -5.34 -6.23 10.14
C ILE A 209 -6.06 -7.50 9.70
N ILE A 210 -5.39 -8.65 9.71
CA ILE A 210 -6.01 -9.94 9.36
C ILE A 210 -7.14 -10.29 10.32
N ASP A 211 -6.93 -10.11 11.63
CA ASP A 211 -7.96 -10.33 12.65
C ASP A 211 -9.17 -9.41 12.46
N TRP A 212 -8.95 -8.13 12.16
CA TRP A 212 -10.03 -7.17 11.88
C TRP A 212 -10.83 -7.56 10.64
N ILE A 213 -10.15 -7.94 9.56
CA ILE A 213 -10.81 -8.44 8.35
C ILE A 213 -11.64 -9.69 8.65
N HIS A 214 -11.08 -10.63 9.44
CA HIS A 214 -11.77 -11.86 9.83
C HIS A 214 -13.03 -11.56 10.67
N GLN A 215 -12.96 -10.55 11.55
CA GLN A 215 -14.08 -10.10 12.40
C GLN A 215 -15.04 -9.14 11.70
N ASP A 216 -14.82 -8.83 10.43
CA ASP A 216 -15.55 -7.80 9.66
C ASP A 216 -15.44 -6.39 10.30
N ALA A 217 -14.43 -6.16 11.14
CA ALA A 217 -14.17 -4.88 11.80
C ALA A 217 -13.51 -3.88 10.86
N GLY A 218 -13.97 -2.63 10.87
CA GLY A 218 -13.51 -1.59 9.94
C GLY A 218 -14.05 -1.73 8.52
N ARG A 219 -15.03 -2.63 8.29
CA ARG A 219 -15.67 -2.77 7.00
C ARG A 219 -16.42 -1.52 6.61
N LEU A 220 -16.13 -1.04 5.40
CA LEU A 220 -16.82 0.10 4.79
C LEU A 220 -17.98 -0.39 3.94
N THR A 221 -19.12 0.27 4.10
CA THR A 221 -20.38 0.00 3.42
C THR A 221 -20.97 1.31 2.92
N LYS A 222 -22.02 1.24 2.11
CA LYS A 222 -22.77 2.42 1.66
C LYS A 222 -23.35 3.25 2.81
N ASP A 223 -23.55 2.63 3.98
CA ASP A 223 -24.16 3.28 5.13
C ASP A 223 -23.15 4.00 6.05
N ASN A 224 -21.87 3.59 6.04
CA ASN A 224 -20.89 4.09 7.01
C ASN A 224 -19.63 4.77 6.40
N TYR A 225 -19.35 4.60 5.09
CA TYR A 225 -18.11 5.12 4.52
C TYR A 225 -17.98 6.65 4.61
N ILE A 226 -19.09 7.39 4.50
CA ILE A 226 -19.10 8.85 4.66
C ILE A 226 -18.68 9.24 6.08
N GLN A 227 -19.13 8.51 7.10
CA GLN A 227 -18.74 8.76 8.48
C GLN A 227 -17.25 8.52 8.67
N TYR A 228 -16.71 7.45 8.07
CA TYR A 228 -15.28 7.15 8.06
C TYR A 228 -14.47 8.28 7.39
N ILE A 229 -14.86 8.71 6.19
CA ILE A 229 -14.19 9.80 5.47
C ILE A 229 -14.22 11.11 6.27
N ASN A 230 -15.36 11.43 6.88
CA ASN A 230 -15.48 12.63 7.72
C ASN A 230 -14.56 12.55 8.95
N ALA A 231 -14.45 11.37 9.58
CA ALA A 231 -13.59 11.19 10.75
C ALA A 231 -12.12 11.38 10.40
N ILE A 232 -11.62 10.75 9.34
CA ILE A 232 -10.23 10.92 8.89
C ILE A 232 -9.97 12.35 8.41
N SER A 233 -10.91 12.96 7.69
CA SER A 233 -10.79 14.35 7.25
C SER A 233 -10.69 15.31 8.44
N GLN A 234 -11.57 15.19 9.42
CA GLN A 234 -11.56 16.02 10.62
C GLN A 234 -10.25 15.86 11.38
N PHE A 235 -9.80 14.62 11.60
CA PHE A 235 -8.60 14.35 12.36
C PHE A 235 -7.36 14.93 11.65
N TYR A 236 -7.09 14.50 10.43
CA TYR A 236 -5.83 14.84 9.75
C TYR A 236 -5.75 16.29 9.30
N THR A 237 -6.87 16.98 9.04
CA THR A 237 -6.82 18.42 8.72
C THR A 237 -6.66 19.32 9.94
N SER A 238 -6.92 18.82 11.15
CA SER A 238 -6.78 19.57 12.41
C SER A 238 -5.60 19.12 13.27
N TYR A 239 -4.91 18.04 12.90
CA TYR A 239 -3.78 17.50 13.67
C TYR A 239 -2.61 18.48 13.69
N ASP A 240 -2.00 18.65 14.87
CA ASP A 240 -0.75 19.42 15.01
C ASP A 240 0.45 18.55 14.66
N TYR A 241 0.86 18.62 13.40
CA TYR A 241 1.97 17.81 12.90
C TYR A 241 3.34 18.15 13.52
N GLU A 242 3.46 19.26 14.26
CA GLU A 242 4.68 19.56 15.02
C GLU A 242 4.84 18.61 16.22
N GLU A 243 3.76 18.03 16.73
CA GLU A 243 3.82 17.03 17.81
C GLU A 243 4.61 15.77 17.42
N ILE A 244 4.71 15.45 16.13
CA ILE A 244 5.51 14.31 15.63
C ILE A 244 6.97 14.43 16.10
N PHE A 245 7.50 15.66 16.11
CA PHE A 245 8.91 15.96 16.38
C PHE A 245 9.18 16.35 17.84
N ASN A 246 8.13 16.55 18.63
CA ASN A 246 8.22 16.88 20.04
C ASN A 246 8.29 15.59 20.87
N GLY A 247 9.43 15.33 21.54
CA GLY A 247 9.56 14.19 22.45
C GLY A 247 10.89 13.45 22.36
#